data_8f8e6d60019ccd6485c0518a8e102669
#
_entry.id   8f8e6d60019ccd6485c0518a8e102669
#
_cell.length_a   1.000
_cell.length_b   1.000
_cell.length_c   1.000
_cell.angle_alpha   90.00
_cell.angle_beta   90.00
_cell.angle_gamma   90.00
#
_symmetry.space_group_name_H-M   'P 1'
#
loop_
_entity.id
_entity.type
_entity.pdbx_description
1 polymer ?
#
loop_
_entity_poly.entity_id
_entity_poly.type
_entity_poly.pdbx_seq_one_letter_code
_entity_poly.pdbx_strand_id
1 'polypeptide(L)'
;IGTRDGLSYYDEEKDKFQNFFLEKNGKHLQVNGIVEVSADLLLVSTSEGLTMFDIPASQFVDDACSTTMRRIIASSLYRHGEQIYIGTRGDGLYCYSIPQKRLEKLTYIPNSRQIQSILQQSPTRIWVATEGSGLFLINPKTQEVKVYKHSPSNPKSISSNYIRSLALDAQNRLWIGTFSDLNIYHEGNDSFMSYSSDPVEKGSLSQRSVRSIFMDSQGGMWLGTYFGGLNYYHPIRNRFKNIERIPFKNSLSDNVVSCIVEDRQKNLWIGTNDGGLNLYNPENRHFIHYALQ
;
A
#
# COMPACT_ATOMS: atom_id res chain seq x y z
N ILE A 1 6.84 -10.07 6.59
CA ILE A 1 7.53 -8.98 5.86
C ILE A 1 8.02 -9.54 4.55
N GLY A 2 7.73 -8.83 3.44
CA GLY A 2 8.30 -9.14 2.12
C GLY A 2 9.68 -8.51 1.97
N THR A 3 10.64 -9.28 1.45
CA THR A 3 12.02 -8.84 1.23
C THR A 3 12.46 -9.10 -0.22
N ARG A 4 13.68 -8.69 -0.56
CA ARG A 4 14.27 -8.99 -1.88
C ARG A 4 14.54 -10.48 -2.08
N ASP A 5 14.67 -11.25 -1.00
CA ASP A 5 15.09 -12.67 -1.03
C ASP A 5 14.00 -13.63 -0.53
N GLY A 6 12.77 -13.15 -0.30
CA GLY A 6 11.66 -13.98 0.18
C GLY A 6 10.84 -13.34 1.28
N LEU A 7 10.34 -14.16 2.20
CA LEU A 7 9.57 -13.77 3.37
C LEU A 7 10.42 -13.76 4.63
N SER A 8 10.17 -12.79 5.51
CA SER A 8 10.72 -12.79 6.87
C SER A 8 9.59 -12.69 7.88
N TYR A 9 9.59 -13.60 8.85
CA TYR A 9 8.74 -13.58 10.03
C TYR A 9 9.50 -13.02 11.21
N TYR A 10 8.95 -12.02 11.88
CA TYR A 10 9.49 -11.51 13.14
C TYR A 10 8.88 -12.24 14.32
N ASP A 11 9.72 -12.96 15.07
CA ASP A 11 9.36 -13.61 16.31
C ASP A 11 9.58 -12.62 17.46
N GLU A 12 8.48 -12.10 17.98
CA GLU A 12 8.47 -11.05 19.00
C GLU A 12 9.02 -11.56 20.35
N GLU A 13 8.80 -12.84 20.70
CA GLU A 13 9.30 -13.40 21.95
C GLU A 13 10.83 -13.55 21.95
N LYS A 14 11.40 -13.81 20.78
CA LYS A 14 12.84 -14.01 20.61
C LYS A 14 13.58 -12.76 20.10
N ASP A 15 12.85 -11.71 19.72
CA ASP A 15 13.38 -10.51 19.02
C ASP A 15 14.28 -10.90 17.82
N LYS A 16 13.79 -11.83 16.97
CA LYS A 16 14.54 -12.39 15.84
C LYS A 16 13.67 -12.53 14.59
N PHE A 17 14.33 -12.42 13.44
CA PHE A 17 13.72 -12.74 12.16
C PHE A 17 14.02 -14.20 11.78
N GLN A 18 12.98 -14.89 11.30
CA GLN A 18 13.09 -16.15 10.60
C GLN A 18 12.82 -15.89 9.11
N ASN A 19 13.74 -16.31 8.24
CA ASN A 19 13.68 -16.06 6.82
C ASN A 19 13.24 -17.32 6.06
N PHE A 20 12.34 -17.15 5.09
CA PHE A 20 11.85 -18.17 4.19
C PHE A 20 12.16 -17.75 2.76
N PHE A 21 13.12 -18.46 2.15
CA PHE A 21 13.57 -18.16 0.80
C PHE A 21 12.70 -18.89 -0.22
N LEU A 22 12.35 -18.19 -1.29
CA LEU A 22 11.73 -18.78 -2.47
C LEU A 22 12.72 -18.64 -3.62
N GLU A 23 13.15 -19.76 -4.18
CA GLU A 23 14.12 -19.81 -5.24
C GLU A 23 13.50 -20.27 -6.56
N LYS A 24 13.96 -19.66 -7.66
CA LYS A 24 13.68 -20.12 -9.02
C LYS A 24 14.93 -19.92 -9.87
N ASN A 25 15.37 -21.00 -10.53
CA ASN A 25 16.56 -20.97 -11.38
C ASN A 25 17.84 -20.47 -10.64
N GLY A 26 18.01 -20.82 -9.36
CA GLY A 26 19.16 -20.42 -8.54
C GLY A 26 19.16 -18.94 -8.13
N LYS A 27 18.00 -18.25 -8.21
CA LYS A 27 17.85 -16.86 -7.76
C LYS A 27 16.71 -16.79 -6.75
N HIS A 28 16.93 -16.04 -5.69
CA HIS A 28 15.89 -15.69 -4.74
C HIS A 28 14.85 -14.77 -5.39
N LEU A 29 13.58 -14.96 -5.07
CA LEU A 29 12.49 -14.16 -5.58
C LEU A 29 12.15 -13.02 -4.61
N GLN A 30 12.10 -11.81 -5.14
CA GLN A 30 11.62 -10.66 -4.38
C GLN A 30 10.14 -10.79 -4.11
N VAL A 31 9.73 -10.55 -2.85
CA VAL A 31 8.33 -10.45 -2.44
C VAL A 31 7.88 -8.99 -2.52
N ASN A 32 6.84 -8.74 -3.33
CA ASN A 32 6.29 -7.40 -3.56
C ASN A 32 5.03 -7.11 -2.74
N GLY A 33 4.33 -8.14 -2.29
CA GLY A 33 3.11 -7.99 -1.50
C GLY A 33 2.70 -9.29 -0.83
N ILE A 34 2.00 -9.16 0.28
CA ILE A 34 1.49 -10.25 1.08
C ILE A 34 0.07 -9.92 1.48
N VAL A 35 -0.82 -10.89 1.38
CA VAL A 35 -2.18 -10.77 1.89
C VAL A 35 -2.63 -12.08 2.51
N GLU A 36 -3.33 -12.00 3.63
CA GLU A 36 -3.89 -13.15 4.31
C GLU A 36 -5.05 -13.75 3.50
N VAL A 37 -5.03 -15.05 3.27
CA VAL A 37 -6.13 -15.85 2.70
C VAL A 37 -6.97 -16.45 3.83
N SER A 38 -6.30 -17.01 4.83
CA SER A 38 -6.89 -17.53 6.08
C SER A 38 -5.87 -17.36 7.21
N ALA A 39 -6.23 -17.76 8.43
CA ALA A 39 -5.30 -17.76 9.58
C ALA A 39 -4.00 -18.55 9.30
N ASP A 40 -4.07 -19.57 8.44
CA ASP A 40 -2.97 -20.48 8.16
C ASP A 40 -2.33 -20.28 6.79
N LEU A 41 -2.85 -19.37 5.94
CA LEU A 41 -2.44 -19.27 4.54
C LEU A 41 -2.31 -17.83 4.06
N LEU A 42 -1.17 -17.51 3.44
CA LEU A 42 -0.91 -16.23 2.81
C LEU A 42 -0.87 -16.37 1.28
N LEU A 43 -1.42 -15.40 0.56
CA LEU A 43 -1.11 -15.16 -0.85
C LEU A 43 0.06 -14.18 -0.93
N VAL A 44 1.11 -14.59 -1.63
CA VAL A 44 2.36 -13.86 -1.75
C VAL A 44 2.59 -13.48 -3.22
N SER A 45 2.79 -12.20 -3.50
CA SER A 45 3.22 -11.75 -4.82
C SER A 45 4.74 -11.63 -4.87
N THR A 46 5.31 -12.21 -5.91
CA THR A 46 6.76 -12.21 -6.14
C THR A 46 7.12 -11.52 -7.46
N SER A 47 8.42 -11.36 -7.70
CA SER A 47 8.93 -10.86 -8.98
C SER A 47 8.60 -11.76 -10.19
N GLU A 48 8.22 -13.04 -9.94
CA GLU A 48 7.99 -14.06 -10.96
C GLU A 48 6.56 -14.63 -10.97
N GLY A 49 5.64 -14.05 -10.19
CA GLY A 49 4.25 -14.46 -10.10
C GLY A 49 3.71 -14.55 -8.68
N LEU A 50 2.52 -15.13 -8.55
CA LEU A 50 1.85 -15.37 -7.27
C LEU A 50 2.11 -16.79 -6.78
N THR A 51 2.21 -16.94 -5.46
CA THR A 51 2.33 -18.23 -4.76
C THR A 51 1.60 -18.17 -3.43
N MET A 52 1.35 -19.32 -2.82
CA MET A 52 0.81 -19.41 -1.47
C MET A 52 1.92 -19.76 -0.47
N PHE A 53 1.75 -19.32 0.77
CA PHE A 53 2.63 -19.69 1.88
C PHE A 53 1.79 -20.25 3.03
N ASP A 54 2.06 -21.49 3.41
CA ASP A 54 1.45 -22.18 4.54
C ASP A 54 2.19 -21.80 5.82
N ILE A 55 1.50 -21.13 6.74
CA ILE A 55 2.10 -20.61 7.97
C ILE A 55 2.49 -21.74 8.92
N PRO A 56 1.61 -22.71 9.27
CA PRO A 56 1.95 -23.83 10.13
C PRO A 56 3.10 -24.70 9.59
N ALA A 57 3.07 -25.02 8.30
CA ALA A 57 4.11 -25.80 7.66
C ALA A 57 5.38 -25.00 7.35
N SER A 58 5.32 -23.66 7.46
CA SER A 58 6.43 -22.73 7.18
C SER A 58 7.03 -22.91 5.78
N GLN A 59 6.19 -23.14 4.76
CA GLN A 59 6.64 -23.41 3.39
C GLN A 59 5.72 -22.83 2.33
N PHE A 60 6.29 -22.61 1.14
CA PHE A 60 5.52 -22.25 -0.04
C PHE A 60 4.77 -23.46 -0.60
N VAL A 61 3.49 -23.27 -0.94
CA VAL A 61 2.61 -24.34 -1.42
C VAL A 61 1.86 -23.92 -2.69
N ASP A 62 1.39 -24.91 -3.43
CA ASP A 62 0.55 -24.71 -4.60
C ASP A 62 -0.94 -24.88 -4.26
N ASP A 63 -1.77 -24.17 -4.99
CA ASP A 63 -3.22 -24.23 -4.91
C ASP A 63 -3.80 -24.61 -6.31
N ALA A 64 -5.10 -24.82 -6.41
CA ALA A 64 -5.80 -25.16 -7.65
C ALA A 64 -5.58 -24.16 -8.80
N CYS A 65 -5.32 -22.90 -8.47
CA CYS A 65 -5.06 -21.83 -9.45
C CYS A 65 -3.56 -21.58 -9.69
N SER A 66 -2.64 -22.33 -9.07
CA SER A 66 -1.19 -22.05 -9.08
C SER A 66 -0.59 -21.91 -10.47
N THR A 67 -1.03 -22.69 -11.44
CA THR A 67 -0.54 -22.59 -12.84
C THR A 67 -0.82 -21.21 -13.45
N THR A 68 -2.01 -20.64 -13.21
CA THR A 68 -2.37 -19.30 -13.69
C THR A 68 -1.71 -18.22 -12.80
N MET A 69 -1.73 -18.40 -11.50
CA MET A 69 -1.13 -17.46 -10.53
C MET A 69 0.36 -17.21 -10.79
N ARG A 70 1.12 -18.26 -11.10
CA ARG A 70 2.56 -18.14 -11.43
C ARG A 70 2.88 -17.28 -12.64
N ARG A 71 1.88 -16.93 -13.46
CA ARG A 71 2.04 -16.05 -14.63
C ARG A 71 1.66 -14.60 -14.37
N ILE A 72 1.05 -14.32 -13.22
CA ILE A 72 0.54 -12.99 -12.87
C ILE A 72 1.59 -12.24 -12.08
N ILE A 73 2.19 -11.24 -12.70
CA ILE A 73 3.10 -10.31 -12.02
C ILE A 73 2.26 -9.24 -11.31
N ALA A 74 1.91 -9.53 -10.07
CA ALA A 74 1.11 -8.62 -9.27
C ALA A 74 1.96 -7.47 -8.74
N SER A 75 1.40 -6.27 -8.77
CA SER A 75 1.96 -5.04 -8.21
C SER A 75 1.23 -4.58 -6.95
N SER A 76 -0.01 -5.04 -6.75
CA SER A 76 -0.78 -4.76 -5.54
C SER A 76 -1.73 -5.90 -5.22
N LEU A 77 -1.95 -6.15 -3.94
CA LEU A 77 -2.89 -7.12 -3.39
C LEU A 77 -3.80 -6.40 -2.40
N TYR A 78 -5.10 -6.69 -2.47
CA TYR A 78 -6.08 -6.13 -1.55
C TYR A 78 -7.17 -7.15 -1.21
N ARG A 79 -7.30 -7.50 0.07
CA ARG A 79 -8.38 -8.38 0.54
C ARG A 79 -9.56 -7.57 1.06
N HIS A 80 -10.75 -7.96 0.64
CA HIS A 80 -12.00 -7.50 1.23
C HIS A 80 -12.96 -8.69 1.40
N GLY A 81 -13.23 -9.04 2.66
CA GLY A 81 -14.03 -10.22 2.99
C GLY A 81 -13.42 -11.51 2.39
N GLU A 82 -14.20 -12.19 1.56
CA GLU A 82 -13.82 -13.45 0.90
C GLU A 82 -13.19 -13.26 -0.49
N GLN A 83 -12.89 -12.04 -0.89
CA GLN A 83 -12.28 -11.72 -2.18
C GLN A 83 -10.91 -11.08 -2.01
N ILE A 84 -9.98 -11.46 -2.88
CA ILE A 84 -8.68 -10.81 -3.01
C ILE A 84 -8.57 -10.23 -4.42
N TYR A 85 -8.45 -8.90 -4.49
CA TYR A 85 -8.20 -8.17 -5.71
C TYR A 85 -6.69 -8.12 -5.97
N ILE A 86 -6.29 -8.42 -7.21
CA ILE A 86 -4.89 -8.56 -7.62
C ILE A 86 -4.63 -7.59 -8.76
N GLY A 87 -3.98 -6.50 -8.47
CA GLY A 87 -3.53 -5.52 -9.47
C GLY A 87 -2.23 -5.94 -10.12
N THR A 88 -2.12 -5.79 -11.43
CA THR A 88 -0.97 -6.27 -12.19
C THR A 88 -0.17 -5.15 -12.85
N ARG A 89 1.01 -5.50 -13.37
CA ARG A 89 1.83 -4.65 -14.22
C ARG A 89 1.43 -4.80 -15.69
N GLY A 90 0.33 -4.14 -16.09
CA GLY A 90 -0.06 -4.08 -17.50
C GLY A 90 -1.12 -5.10 -17.95
N ASP A 91 -1.47 -6.08 -17.11
CA ASP A 91 -2.47 -7.11 -17.46
C ASP A 91 -3.84 -6.90 -16.76
N GLY A 92 -4.07 -5.70 -16.19
CA GLY A 92 -5.35 -5.32 -15.59
C GLY A 92 -5.53 -5.85 -14.17
N LEU A 93 -6.80 -6.07 -13.80
CA LEU A 93 -7.22 -6.46 -12.46
C LEU A 93 -7.79 -7.88 -12.46
N TYR A 94 -7.38 -8.67 -11.47
CA TYR A 94 -7.93 -9.98 -11.19
C TYR A 94 -8.64 -10.00 -9.85
N CYS A 95 -9.58 -10.92 -9.69
CA CYS A 95 -10.25 -11.21 -8.42
C CYS A 95 -10.11 -12.70 -8.10
N TYR A 96 -9.61 -13.01 -6.92
CA TYR A 96 -9.55 -14.38 -6.40
C TYR A 96 -10.63 -14.54 -5.31
N SER A 97 -11.54 -15.51 -5.54
CA SER A 97 -12.55 -15.91 -4.56
C SER A 97 -11.96 -16.97 -3.64
N ILE A 98 -11.88 -16.66 -2.35
CA ILE A 98 -11.33 -17.55 -1.32
C ILE A 98 -12.15 -18.85 -1.19
N PRO A 99 -13.50 -18.81 -1.03
CA PRO A 99 -14.30 -20.03 -0.86
C PRO A 99 -14.37 -20.90 -2.10
N GLN A 100 -14.34 -20.28 -3.28
CA GLN A 100 -14.42 -21.00 -4.55
C GLN A 100 -13.04 -21.45 -5.07
N LYS A 101 -11.96 -20.94 -4.49
CA LYS A 101 -10.57 -21.09 -4.98
C LYS A 101 -10.47 -20.81 -6.49
N ARG A 102 -11.17 -19.76 -6.93
CA ARG A 102 -11.30 -19.39 -8.34
C ARG A 102 -10.70 -18.02 -8.58
N LEU A 103 -9.88 -17.93 -9.62
CA LEU A 103 -9.25 -16.71 -10.09
C LEU A 103 -9.89 -16.26 -11.40
N GLU A 104 -10.32 -15.00 -11.45
CA GLU A 104 -10.96 -14.40 -12.62
C GLU A 104 -10.31 -13.07 -12.98
N LYS A 105 -10.15 -12.80 -14.29
CA LYS A 105 -9.77 -11.48 -14.80
C LYS A 105 -11.02 -10.60 -14.95
N LEU A 106 -10.98 -9.39 -14.41
CA LEU A 106 -12.06 -8.42 -14.54
C LEU A 106 -11.90 -7.67 -15.88
N THR A 107 -12.49 -8.22 -16.94
CA THR A 107 -12.27 -7.77 -18.32
C THR A 107 -12.88 -6.43 -18.67
N TYR A 108 -13.83 -5.94 -17.85
CA TYR A 108 -14.47 -4.63 -18.03
C TYR A 108 -13.59 -3.46 -17.55
N ILE A 109 -12.44 -3.75 -16.94
CA ILE A 109 -11.50 -2.73 -16.48
C ILE A 109 -10.47 -2.46 -17.57
N PRO A 110 -10.28 -1.20 -18.00
CA PRO A 110 -9.28 -0.88 -19.00
C PRO A 110 -7.88 -1.32 -18.57
N ASN A 111 -7.11 -1.88 -19.50
CA ASN A 111 -5.72 -2.19 -19.24
C ASN A 111 -4.97 -0.90 -18.87
N SER A 112 -4.26 -0.94 -17.77
CA SER A 112 -3.43 0.15 -17.27
C SER A 112 -1.99 -0.33 -17.17
N ARG A 113 -1.02 0.61 -17.18
CA ARG A 113 0.40 0.25 -17.11
C ARG A 113 0.73 -0.54 -15.85
N GLN A 114 0.26 -0.07 -14.70
CA GLN A 114 0.47 -0.73 -13.41
C GLN A 114 -0.62 -0.29 -12.44
N ILE A 115 -1.20 -1.25 -11.71
CA ILE A 115 -2.12 -0.98 -10.62
C ILE A 115 -1.31 -0.90 -9.32
N GLN A 116 -1.25 0.28 -8.73
CA GLN A 116 -0.42 0.56 -7.55
C GLN A 116 -1.12 0.27 -6.22
N SER A 117 -2.45 0.52 -6.18
CA SER A 117 -3.24 0.33 -4.97
C SER A 117 -4.69 0.05 -5.32
N ILE A 118 -5.35 -0.75 -4.52
CA ILE A 118 -6.76 -1.11 -4.63
C ILE A 118 -7.39 -0.92 -3.28
N LEU A 119 -8.60 -0.34 -3.22
CA LEU A 119 -9.31 -0.09 -1.98
C LEU A 119 -10.82 -0.19 -2.20
N GLN A 120 -11.50 -0.99 -1.42
CA GLN A 120 -12.95 -1.03 -1.42
C GLN A 120 -13.51 -0.11 -0.33
N GLN A 121 -14.25 0.91 -0.75
CA GLN A 121 -14.91 1.86 0.14
C GLN A 121 -16.30 1.36 0.57
N SER A 122 -16.98 0.65 -0.33
CA SER A 122 -18.29 0.02 -0.09
C SER A 122 -18.49 -1.18 -1.03
N PRO A 123 -19.52 -2.01 -0.86
CA PRO A 123 -19.82 -3.15 -1.75
C PRO A 123 -20.01 -2.79 -3.23
N THR A 124 -20.23 -1.52 -3.55
CA THR A 124 -20.41 -1.02 -4.92
C THR A 124 -19.34 -0.04 -5.36
N ARG A 125 -18.32 0.20 -4.54
CA ARG A 125 -17.30 1.21 -4.80
C ARG A 125 -15.90 0.65 -4.53
N ILE A 126 -15.21 0.28 -5.58
CA ILE A 126 -13.81 -0.14 -5.54
C ILE A 126 -12.97 0.92 -6.27
N TRP A 127 -11.99 1.46 -5.57
CA TRP A 127 -11.04 2.40 -6.11
C TRP A 127 -9.78 1.68 -6.57
N VAL A 128 -9.31 1.99 -7.77
CA VAL A 128 -8.10 1.40 -8.36
C VAL A 128 -7.16 2.51 -8.79
N ALA A 129 -6.05 2.61 -8.10
CA ALA A 129 -4.98 3.57 -8.36
C ALA A 129 -4.02 3.03 -9.40
N THR A 130 -3.69 3.84 -10.41
CA THR A 130 -2.83 3.41 -11.52
C THR A 130 -1.61 4.31 -11.71
N GLU A 131 -0.58 3.78 -12.32
CA GLU A 131 0.60 4.52 -12.74
C GLU A 131 0.38 5.14 -14.13
N GLY A 132 -0.13 6.38 -14.16
CA GLY A 132 -0.28 7.17 -15.37
C GLY A 132 -1.63 7.06 -16.08
N SER A 133 -2.54 6.17 -15.67
CA SER A 133 -3.89 6.06 -16.27
C SER A 133 -4.97 6.76 -15.45
N GLY A 134 -4.62 7.34 -14.30
CA GLY A 134 -5.55 8.00 -13.38
C GLY A 134 -6.12 7.07 -12.32
N LEU A 135 -7.23 7.48 -11.71
CA LEU A 135 -7.96 6.78 -10.68
C LEU A 135 -9.24 6.18 -11.26
N PHE A 136 -9.47 4.89 -11.05
CA PHE A 136 -10.70 4.22 -11.46
C PHE A 136 -11.60 4.01 -10.26
N LEU A 137 -12.88 4.30 -10.41
CA LEU A 137 -13.96 3.90 -9.51
C LEU A 137 -14.78 2.82 -10.23
N ILE A 138 -14.88 1.66 -9.61
CA ILE A 138 -15.49 0.48 -10.18
C ILE A 138 -16.69 0.08 -9.33
N ASN A 139 -17.80 -0.21 -9.98
CA ASN A 139 -18.92 -0.91 -9.38
C ASN A 139 -18.88 -2.39 -9.81
N PRO A 140 -18.51 -3.33 -8.94
CA PRO A 140 -18.36 -4.73 -9.31
C PRO A 140 -19.70 -5.41 -9.64
N LYS A 141 -20.84 -4.85 -9.17
CA LYS A 141 -22.17 -5.41 -9.45
C LYS A 141 -22.69 -5.03 -10.84
N THR A 142 -22.54 -3.76 -11.25
CA THR A 142 -22.99 -3.25 -12.54
C THR A 142 -21.91 -3.30 -13.61
N GLN A 143 -20.64 -3.56 -13.22
CA GLN A 143 -19.45 -3.52 -14.07
C GLN A 143 -19.15 -2.14 -14.67
N GLU A 144 -19.76 -1.10 -14.11
CA GLU A 144 -19.48 0.28 -14.52
C GLU A 144 -18.12 0.75 -14.01
N VAL A 145 -17.41 1.48 -14.85
CA VAL A 145 -16.11 2.05 -14.55
C VAL A 145 -16.11 3.55 -14.82
N LYS A 146 -15.85 4.35 -13.80
CA LYS A 146 -15.61 5.78 -13.92
C LYS A 146 -14.12 6.07 -13.78
N VAL A 147 -13.59 6.93 -14.67
CA VAL A 147 -12.17 7.26 -14.70
C VAL A 147 -11.98 8.73 -14.38
N TYR A 148 -11.14 9.00 -13.38
CA TYR A 148 -10.73 10.35 -13.01
C TYR A 148 -9.29 10.59 -13.45
N LYS A 149 -9.08 11.69 -14.19
CA LYS A 149 -7.76 12.09 -14.68
C LYS A 149 -7.44 13.52 -14.26
N HIS A 150 -6.15 13.79 -14.15
CA HIS A 150 -5.67 15.14 -13.98
C HIS A 150 -6.01 16.01 -15.20
N SER A 151 -6.51 17.20 -14.94
CA SER A 151 -6.77 18.22 -15.94
C SER A 151 -6.20 19.55 -15.46
N PRO A 152 -5.20 20.13 -16.16
CA PRO A 152 -4.61 21.42 -15.78
C PRO A 152 -5.63 22.59 -15.76
N SER A 153 -6.68 22.49 -16.56
CA SER A 153 -7.75 23.48 -16.64
C SER A 153 -8.84 23.34 -15.55
N ASN A 154 -8.82 22.22 -14.79
CA ASN A 154 -9.78 21.95 -13.73
C ASN A 154 -9.07 21.79 -12.38
N PRO A 155 -9.03 22.83 -11.52
CA PRO A 155 -8.38 22.77 -10.21
C PRO A 155 -9.05 21.79 -9.23
N LYS A 156 -10.26 21.31 -9.55
CA LYS A 156 -10.98 20.28 -8.78
C LYS A 156 -10.73 18.86 -9.30
N SER A 157 -9.91 18.69 -10.34
CA SER A 157 -9.47 17.37 -10.79
C SER A 157 -8.39 16.82 -9.86
N ILE A 158 -8.14 15.51 -9.93
CA ILE A 158 -7.01 14.89 -9.22
C ILE A 158 -5.68 15.52 -9.67
N SER A 159 -4.75 15.74 -8.76
CA SER A 159 -3.51 16.48 -9.00
C SER A 159 -2.51 15.77 -9.93
N SER A 160 -2.63 14.46 -10.10
CA SER A 160 -1.76 13.67 -10.99
C SER A 160 -2.45 12.38 -11.45
N ASN A 161 -2.09 11.90 -12.65
CA ASN A 161 -2.49 10.57 -13.13
C ASN A 161 -1.62 9.43 -12.57
N TYR A 162 -0.50 9.77 -11.92
CA TYR A 162 0.42 8.82 -11.25
C TYR A 162 0.02 8.69 -9.79
N ILE A 163 -0.84 7.69 -9.49
CA ILE A 163 -1.39 7.49 -8.16
C ILE A 163 -0.65 6.34 -7.49
N ARG A 164 -0.25 6.51 -6.24
CA ARG A 164 0.63 5.58 -5.53
C ARG A 164 -0.06 4.82 -4.41
N SER A 165 -0.94 5.49 -3.67
CA SER A 165 -1.58 4.90 -2.50
C SER A 165 -2.99 5.43 -2.29
N LEU A 166 -3.83 4.60 -1.68
CA LEU A 166 -5.20 4.90 -1.30
C LEU A 166 -5.39 4.51 0.17
N ALA A 167 -6.13 5.32 0.91
CA ALA A 167 -6.60 4.98 2.26
C ALA A 167 -7.96 5.62 2.51
N LEU A 168 -8.73 5.08 3.47
CA LEU A 168 -9.91 5.72 4.03
C LEU A 168 -9.56 6.29 5.39
N ASP A 169 -10.10 7.46 5.72
CA ASP A 169 -10.05 7.98 7.08
C ASP A 169 -11.24 7.48 7.92
N ALA A 170 -11.27 7.86 9.19
CA ALA A 170 -12.33 7.46 10.14
C ALA A 170 -13.74 7.96 9.73
N GLN A 171 -13.84 8.94 8.83
CA GLN A 171 -15.10 9.44 8.25
C GLN A 171 -15.40 8.78 6.89
N ASN A 172 -14.67 7.71 6.52
CA ASN A 172 -14.80 7.02 5.24
C ASN A 172 -14.51 7.90 4.02
N ARG A 173 -13.72 8.98 4.17
CA ARG A 173 -13.28 9.82 3.05
C ARG A 173 -12.05 9.19 2.40
N LEU A 174 -12.01 9.21 1.08
CA LEU A 174 -10.90 8.66 0.32
C LEU A 174 -9.73 9.66 0.27
N TRP A 175 -8.57 9.22 0.77
CA TRP A 175 -7.29 9.88 0.68
C TRP A 175 -6.46 9.24 -0.42
N ILE A 176 -5.84 10.06 -1.27
CA ILE A 176 -5.17 9.61 -2.48
C ILE A 176 -3.78 10.22 -2.53
N GLY A 177 -2.76 9.39 -2.33
CA GLY A 177 -1.36 9.77 -2.49
C GLY A 177 -0.97 9.71 -3.97
N THR A 178 -0.47 10.82 -4.49
CA THR A 178 -0.03 10.89 -5.89
C THR A 178 1.44 11.30 -6.01
N PHE A 179 1.96 11.29 -7.23
CA PHE A 179 3.29 11.83 -7.52
C PHE A 179 3.36 13.36 -7.28
N SER A 180 2.21 14.04 -7.39
CA SER A 180 2.10 15.49 -7.20
C SER A 180 0.93 15.81 -6.28
N ASP A 181 1.19 15.86 -4.98
CA ASP A 181 0.26 16.23 -3.92
C ASP A 181 -0.58 15.07 -3.34
N LEU A 182 -1.10 15.30 -2.14
CA LEU A 182 -2.16 14.53 -1.53
C LEU A 182 -3.50 15.04 -2.03
N ASN A 183 -4.44 14.14 -2.32
CA ASN A 183 -5.81 14.52 -2.67
C ASN A 183 -6.80 13.86 -1.71
N ILE A 184 -7.88 14.57 -1.39
CA ILE A 184 -9.04 14.02 -0.69
C ILE A 184 -10.24 14.13 -1.63
N TYR A 185 -10.94 13.01 -1.85
CA TYR A 185 -12.12 12.97 -2.68
C TYR A 185 -13.35 13.47 -1.92
N HIS A 186 -14.11 14.37 -2.54
CA HIS A 186 -15.38 14.90 -2.05
C HIS A 186 -16.54 14.31 -2.84
N GLU A 187 -17.24 13.36 -2.25
CA GLU A 187 -18.34 12.63 -2.89
C GLU A 187 -19.50 13.56 -3.30
N GLY A 188 -19.87 14.53 -2.44
CA GLY A 188 -21.04 15.38 -2.66
C GLY A 188 -20.99 16.25 -3.94
N ASN A 189 -19.80 16.56 -4.42
CA ASN A 189 -19.61 17.35 -5.67
C ASN A 189 -18.68 16.66 -6.67
N ASP A 190 -18.35 15.38 -6.41
CA ASP A 190 -17.54 14.53 -7.29
C ASP A 190 -16.22 15.18 -7.72
N SER A 191 -15.49 15.70 -6.75
CA SER A 191 -14.27 16.48 -6.98
C SER A 191 -13.16 16.12 -5.99
N PHE A 192 -11.97 16.67 -6.23
CA PHE A 192 -10.80 16.47 -5.39
C PHE A 192 -10.32 17.78 -4.79
N MET A 193 -9.93 17.75 -3.52
CA MET A 193 -9.18 18.81 -2.87
C MET A 193 -7.72 18.36 -2.74
N SER A 194 -6.80 19.16 -3.24
CA SER A 194 -5.37 18.87 -3.23
C SER A 194 -4.66 19.61 -2.11
N TYR A 195 -3.73 18.93 -1.45
CA TYR A 195 -2.85 19.46 -0.40
C TYR A 195 -1.41 19.35 -0.88
N SER A 196 -0.79 20.49 -1.08
CA SER A 196 0.60 20.61 -1.53
C SER A 196 1.58 20.82 -0.38
N SER A 197 2.86 20.62 -0.68
CA SER A 197 3.95 21.12 0.16
C SER A 197 4.15 22.60 -0.07
N ASP A 198 4.14 23.40 1.00
CA ASP A 198 4.50 24.82 1.00
C ASP A 198 5.61 25.07 2.03
N PRO A 199 6.82 25.47 1.62
CA PRO A 199 7.93 25.73 2.53
C PRO A 199 7.67 26.87 3.53
N VAL A 200 6.74 27.75 3.22
CA VAL A 200 6.40 28.93 4.05
C VAL A 200 5.29 28.60 5.04
N GLU A 201 4.37 27.72 4.68
CA GLU A 201 3.23 27.33 5.50
C GLU A 201 3.62 26.24 6.50
N LYS A 202 3.77 26.62 7.80
CA LYS A 202 3.98 25.65 8.88
C LYS A 202 2.78 24.72 9.03
N GLY A 203 3.01 23.42 8.82
CA GLY A 203 1.98 22.39 8.90
C GLY A 203 1.42 21.97 7.54
N SER A 204 2.05 22.40 6.45
CA SER A 204 1.89 21.78 5.14
C SER A 204 2.62 20.43 5.06
N LEU A 205 2.42 19.70 3.96
CA LEU A 205 3.19 18.48 3.69
C LEU A 205 4.69 18.79 3.57
N SER A 206 5.54 17.89 4.07
CA SER A 206 7.00 17.99 3.93
C SER A 206 7.44 17.91 2.47
N GLN A 207 6.69 17.18 1.63
CA GLN A 207 7.01 16.98 0.23
C GLN A 207 5.76 16.56 -0.56
N ARG A 208 5.68 16.96 -1.85
CA ARG A 208 4.50 16.74 -2.70
C ARG A 208 4.23 15.28 -3.05
N SER A 209 5.26 14.45 -3.23
CA SER A 209 5.09 13.06 -3.66
C SER A 209 4.76 12.14 -2.48
N VAL A 210 3.47 11.82 -2.32
CA VAL A 210 2.97 10.93 -1.26
C VAL A 210 2.98 9.50 -1.78
N ARG A 211 3.80 8.64 -1.16
CA ARG A 211 4.05 7.27 -1.59
C ARG A 211 3.20 6.23 -0.87
N SER A 212 2.95 6.44 0.41
CA SER A 212 2.13 5.56 1.24
C SER A 212 1.22 6.37 2.16
N ILE A 213 0.03 5.85 2.42
CA ILE A 213 -0.93 6.42 3.36
C ILE A 213 -1.42 5.29 4.26
N PHE A 214 -1.47 5.55 5.55
CA PHE A 214 -1.96 4.61 6.55
C PHE A 214 -2.81 5.34 7.60
N MET A 215 -3.96 4.79 7.96
CA MET A 215 -4.78 5.25 9.08
C MET A 215 -4.48 4.38 10.30
N ASP A 216 -4.04 5.00 11.40
CA ASP A 216 -3.85 4.29 12.65
C ASP A 216 -5.17 4.00 13.37
N SER A 217 -5.12 3.17 14.38
CA SER A 217 -6.29 2.77 15.17
C SER A 217 -6.88 3.90 16.02
N GLN A 218 -6.22 5.04 16.12
CA GLN A 218 -6.70 6.24 16.78
C GLN A 218 -7.34 7.25 15.80
N GLY A 219 -7.39 6.91 14.50
CA GLY A 219 -7.92 7.75 13.43
C GLY A 219 -6.95 8.80 12.90
N GLY A 220 -5.68 8.72 13.27
CA GLY A 220 -4.61 9.54 12.70
C GLY A 220 -4.18 9.04 11.32
N MET A 221 -3.85 9.97 10.42
CA MET A 221 -3.39 9.65 9.07
C MET A 221 -1.87 9.84 8.98
N TRP A 222 -1.19 8.77 8.61
CA TRP A 222 0.26 8.74 8.39
C TRP A 222 0.55 8.72 6.89
N LEU A 223 1.44 9.61 6.45
CA LEU A 223 1.78 9.75 5.03
C LEU A 223 3.29 9.63 4.86
N GLY A 224 3.71 8.58 4.19
CA GLY A 224 5.09 8.41 3.77
C GLY A 224 5.35 9.14 2.46
N THR A 225 6.40 9.95 2.40
CA THR A 225 6.76 10.73 1.22
C THR A 225 8.03 10.20 0.54
N TYR A 226 8.32 10.68 -0.66
CA TYR A 226 9.45 10.17 -1.45
C TYR A 226 10.82 10.68 -0.96
N PHE A 227 10.89 11.87 -0.35
CA PHE A 227 12.13 12.41 0.25
C PHE A 227 11.91 13.25 1.50
N GLY A 228 10.67 13.49 1.89
CA GLY A 228 10.32 14.36 3.02
C GLY A 228 10.00 13.61 4.30
N GLY A 229 10.35 12.31 4.40
CA GLY A 229 10.08 11.49 5.57
C GLY A 229 8.60 11.19 5.76
N LEU A 230 8.17 11.22 7.01
CA LEU A 230 6.85 10.84 7.46
C LEU A 230 6.06 12.06 7.93
N ASN A 231 4.82 12.18 7.46
CA ASN A 231 3.88 13.22 7.89
C ASN A 231 2.75 12.58 8.68
N TYR A 232 2.36 13.22 9.75
CA TYR A 232 1.23 12.81 10.57
C TYR A 232 0.16 13.90 10.61
N TYR A 233 -1.07 13.53 10.29
CA TYR A 233 -2.24 14.38 10.37
C TYR A 233 -3.25 13.80 11.35
N HIS A 234 -3.72 14.63 12.27
CA HIS A 234 -4.83 14.24 13.15
C HIS A 234 -5.98 15.25 13.01
N PRO A 235 -7.24 14.81 12.84
CA PRO A 235 -8.39 15.70 12.56
C PRO A 235 -8.57 16.82 13.58
N ILE A 236 -8.26 16.58 14.86
CA ILE A 236 -8.38 17.57 15.95
C ILE A 236 -7.37 18.72 15.78
N ARG A 237 -6.20 18.47 15.17
CA ARG A 237 -5.10 19.47 15.06
C ARG A 237 -5.09 20.19 13.72
N ASN A 238 -5.73 19.65 12.70
CA ASN A 238 -5.84 20.14 11.33
C ASN A 238 -4.51 20.64 10.72
N ARG A 239 -3.38 20.01 11.09
CA ARG A 239 -2.03 20.32 10.60
C ARG A 239 -1.21 19.06 10.47
N PHE A 240 -0.30 19.04 9.47
CA PHE A 240 0.69 17.98 9.36
C PHE A 240 1.85 18.22 10.33
N LYS A 241 2.31 17.11 10.94
CA LYS A 241 3.55 17.05 11.70
C LYS A 241 4.54 16.21 10.92
N ASN A 242 5.71 16.78 10.63
CA ASN A 242 6.76 16.11 9.88
C ASN A 242 7.71 15.37 10.82
N ILE A 243 8.09 14.17 10.41
CA ILE A 243 9.09 13.32 11.07
C ILE A 243 10.09 12.92 9.99
N GLU A 244 11.33 13.36 10.15
CA GLU A 244 12.38 13.20 9.16
C GLU A 244 13.61 12.52 9.78
N ARG A 245 14.49 12.02 8.91
CA ARG A 245 15.81 11.58 9.31
C ARG A 245 16.64 12.76 9.79
N ILE A 246 17.13 12.68 11.04
CA ILE A 246 18.05 13.65 11.61
C ILE A 246 19.36 12.93 11.93
N PRO A 247 20.49 13.27 11.29
CA PRO A 247 21.77 12.64 11.54
C PRO A 247 22.13 12.66 13.04
N PHE A 248 22.66 11.56 13.54
CA PHE A 248 23.12 11.37 14.92
C PHE A 248 22.03 11.50 16.01
N LYS A 249 20.75 11.46 15.65
CA LYS A 249 19.62 11.43 16.60
C LYS A 249 18.79 10.17 16.41
N ASN A 250 18.03 9.79 17.43
CA ASN A 250 17.00 8.79 17.31
C ASN A 250 15.85 9.36 16.47
N SER A 251 15.82 9.02 15.19
CA SER A 251 14.91 9.53 14.19
C SER A 251 14.69 8.48 13.11
N LEU A 252 13.93 8.78 12.08
CA LEU A 252 13.75 7.91 10.91
C LEU A 252 15.12 7.58 10.27
N SER A 253 15.30 6.34 9.79
CA SER A 253 16.58 5.87 9.19
C SER A 253 16.80 6.41 7.78
N ASP A 254 15.71 6.68 7.04
CA ASP A 254 15.73 7.25 5.69
C ASP A 254 14.42 7.98 5.39
N ASN A 255 14.47 9.04 4.57
CA ASN A 255 13.33 9.90 4.26
C ASN A 255 12.44 9.36 3.12
N VAL A 256 12.84 8.28 2.44
CA VAL A 256 12.01 7.63 1.42
C VAL A 256 11.17 6.54 2.08
N VAL A 257 9.95 6.88 2.49
CA VAL A 257 9.04 5.97 3.18
C VAL A 257 8.18 5.21 2.17
N SER A 258 8.30 3.88 2.16
CA SER A 258 7.66 3.00 1.20
C SER A 258 6.33 2.43 1.68
N CYS A 259 6.28 2.01 2.95
CA CYS A 259 5.08 1.41 3.56
C CYS A 259 5.03 1.69 5.06
N ILE A 260 3.82 1.59 5.63
CA ILE A 260 3.55 1.82 7.05
C ILE A 260 2.50 0.81 7.48
N VAL A 261 2.71 0.15 8.64
CA VAL A 261 1.77 -0.78 9.26
C VAL A 261 1.79 -0.59 10.76
N GLU A 262 0.66 -0.67 11.42
CA GLU A 262 0.54 -0.65 12.88
C GLU A 262 0.52 -2.09 13.43
N ASP A 263 1.26 -2.35 14.52
CA ASP A 263 1.22 -3.62 15.25
C ASP A 263 0.14 -3.64 16.34
N ARG A 264 0.01 -4.78 17.03
CA ARG A 264 -0.96 -4.94 18.12
C ARG A 264 -0.65 -4.05 19.33
N GLN A 265 0.60 -3.66 19.52
CA GLN A 265 1.09 -2.77 20.58
C GLN A 265 0.98 -1.29 20.21
N LYS A 266 0.40 -0.97 19.05
CA LYS A 266 0.25 0.38 18.49
C LYS A 266 1.56 1.05 18.06
N ASN A 267 2.61 0.28 17.89
CA ASN A 267 3.82 0.78 17.24
C ASN A 267 3.65 0.77 15.72
N LEU A 268 4.38 1.64 15.04
CA LEU A 268 4.40 1.69 13.58
C LEU A 268 5.66 1.02 13.04
N TRP A 269 5.46 0.03 12.20
CA TRP A 269 6.50 -0.55 11.36
C TRP A 269 6.57 0.23 10.06
N ILE A 270 7.73 0.86 9.80
CA ILE A 270 7.93 1.79 8.69
C ILE A 270 9.04 1.24 7.81
N GLY A 271 8.67 0.81 6.61
CA GLY A 271 9.63 0.40 5.58
C GLY A 271 10.18 1.60 4.84
N THR A 272 11.50 1.66 4.70
CA THR A 272 12.19 2.72 3.96
C THR A 272 12.98 2.14 2.79
N ASN A 273 13.42 2.99 1.85
CA ASN A 273 14.08 2.52 0.64
C ASN A 273 15.50 1.99 0.91
N ASP A 274 16.31 2.77 1.62
CA ASP A 274 17.72 2.46 1.86
C ASP A 274 18.06 2.32 3.36
N GLY A 275 17.14 2.69 4.26
CA GLY A 275 17.33 2.65 5.71
C GLY A 275 16.80 1.40 6.39
N GLY A 276 16.31 0.41 5.64
CA GLY A 276 15.74 -0.82 6.20
C GLY A 276 14.37 -0.61 6.83
N LEU A 277 14.10 -1.32 7.94
CA LEU A 277 12.85 -1.30 8.67
C LEU A 277 13.00 -0.51 9.98
N ASN A 278 12.03 0.35 10.26
CA ASN A 278 11.96 1.12 11.51
C ASN A 278 10.75 0.68 12.32
N LEU A 279 10.93 0.46 13.61
CA LEU A 279 9.84 0.34 14.57
C LEU A 279 9.76 1.67 15.33
N TYR A 280 8.64 2.35 15.21
CA TYR A 280 8.39 3.64 15.85
C TYR A 280 7.27 3.53 16.89
N ASN A 281 7.57 3.95 18.11
CA ASN A 281 6.56 4.07 19.17
C ASN A 281 6.04 5.52 19.21
N PRO A 282 4.75 5.77 18.87
CA PRO A 282 4.19 7.13 18.84
C PRO A 282 4.07 7.80 20.21
N GLU A 283 3.97 7.04 21.31
CA GLU A 283 3.80 7.57 22.66
C GLU A 283 5.09 8.21 23.17
N ASN A 284 6.20 7.48 23.12
CA ASN A 284 7.51 7.96 23.57
C ASN A 284 8.37 8.56 22.45
N ARG A 285 7.92 8.47 21.19
CA ARG A 285 8.58 8.97 19.98
C ARG A 285 9.96 8.36 19.73
N HIS A 286 10.12 7.11 20.10
CA HIS A 286 11.39 6.39 19.96
C HIS A 286 11.39 5.48 18.72
N PHE A 287 12.53 5.43 18.02
CA PHE A 287 12.79 4.57 16.88
C PHE A 287 13.76 3.43 17.25
N ILE A 288 13.45 2.23 16.80
CA ILE A 288 14.39 1.09 16.72
C ILE A 288 14.59 0.79 15.24
N HIS A 289 15.84 0.62 14.82
CA HIS A 289 16.20 0.37 13.42
C HIS A 289 16.62 -1.07 13.23
N TYR A 290 16.02 -1.74 12.24
CA TYR A 290 16.40 -3.06 11.78
C TYR A 290 16.98 -2.92 10.36
N ALA A 291 18.30 -2.96 10.25
CA ALA A 291 19.00 -2.99 8.97
C ALA A 291 19.32 -4.43 8.58
N LEU A 292 19.27 -4.74 7.28
CA LEU A 292 19.85 -5.97 6.76
C LEU A 292 21.38 -5.86 6.91
N GLN A 293 21.98 -6.81 7.63
CA GLN A 293 23.43 -7.00 7.67
C GLN A 293 23.91 -7.64 6.39
#